data_59933b46e27975c5f71a5257271ceab3
#
_entry.id   59933b46e27975c5f71a5257271ceab3
#
_cell.length_a   1.000
_cell.length_b   1.000
_cell.length_c   1.000
_cell.angle_alpha   90.00
_cell.angle_beta   90.00
_cell.angle_gamma   90.00
#
_symmetry.space_group_name_H-M   'P 1'
#
loop_
_entity.id
_entity.type
_entity.pdbx_description
1 polymer ?
#
loop_
_entity_poly.entity_id
_entity_poly.type
_entity_poly.pdbx_seq_one_letter_code
_entity_poly.pdbx_strand_id
1 'polypeptide(L)'
;MGGQERYLNEGTVYPHAGLMELVTYHAMCFPDTAWRYLDMSHCQWPEVRAAINADPPDVIAFTVYTSTVLWALIVAAEVKRVNPNAVVVFGNDHAGILYREILTGRYGQRLVDFVSTGNNGPFTMMGLLYALQGQLDIGRVPSLAYRRGDAIVNQTAPSFPLNRRILPDYRLIEDQLERYYDKAFDVWYSEHYRLKRMVTLPLDGGCTWGKRPSRRCKHCSIQGLTPKTADVAGIVPVLETVVGGLCSNVYAAGDSTLGFSRAQWEGDFAYLDELAEACEQSPILRKQRFMLAYGLEYEFLQSAKLCQGFVRTWNVGLEAFDPKLLKGDSKGINKGPDRMHEALELAQKLEYKIYASGIMGLPGTTLKLLRSESENWLAIAETYRDSITTISVAAPGIIPGSRMYWETYNSHPQARAWHGEIIPARRLTELYIRENTEVELTDVEAAIAEVGRGVVTLGQQRGNMKFGGYMLGGRDEDENVERELLDNICAQL
;
A
#
# COMPACT_ATOMS: atom_id res chain seq x y z
N MET A 1 20.10 -8.22 27.44
CA MET A 1 19.19 -8.64 26.38
C MET A 1 19.03 -7.45 25.46
N GLY A 2 19.75 -7.42 24.34
CA GLY A 2 19.71 -6.33 23.38
C GLY A 2 18.42 -6.41 22.60
N GLY A 3 17.45 -5.53 22.90
CA GLY A 3 16.30 -5.33 22.06
C GLY A 3 16.78 -4.77 20.74
N GLN A 4 16.65 -5.54 19.66
CA GLN A 4 16.76 -4.99 18.32
C GLN A 4 15.65 -3.96 18.17
N GLU A 5 16.06 -2.72 17.95
CA GLU A 5 15.17 -1.62 17.60
C GLU A 5 14.50 -1.99 16.28
N ARG A 6 13.21 -2.36 16.35
CA ARG A 6 12.42 -2.72 15.15
C ARG A 6 11.67 -1.49 14.68
N TYR A 7 11.76 -1.21 13.42
CA TYR A 7 10.86 -0.25 12.75
C TYR A 7 9.45 -0.82 12.72
N LEU A 8 8.46 -0.01 13.05
CA LEU A 8 7.06 -0.42 13.16
C LEU A 8 6.41 -0.77 11.82
N ASN A 9 7.04 -0.34 10.72
CA ASN A 9 6.64 -0.72 9.35
C ASN A 9 7.89 -1.01 8.52
N GLU A 10 8.44 -2.19 8.65
CA GLU A 10 9.70 -2.59 8.02
C GLU A 10 9.65 -2.58 6.48
N GLY A 11 8.47 -2.74 5.88
CA GLY A 11 8.30 -2.84 4.43
C GLY A 11 8.30 -1.51 3.67
N THR A 12 8.04 -0.39 4.34
CA THR A 12 7.91 0.91 3.65
C THR A 12 9.25 1.65 3.64
N VAL A 13 9.73 1.96 2.44
CA VAL A 13 11.02 2.64 2.19
C VAL A 13 10.86 3.97 1.44
N TYR A 14 9.66 4.51 1.44
CA TYR A 14 9.30 5.78 0.79
C TYR A 14 8.14 6.45 1.51
N PRO A 15 8.02 7.79 1.43
CA PRO A 15 6.93 8.51 2.06
C PRO A 15 5.55 8.10 1.50
N HIS A 16 4.56 8.06 2.36
CA HIS A 16 3.20 7.68 1.98
C HIS A 16 2.53 8.79 1.15
N ALA A 17 2.19 8.51 -0.12
CA ALA A 17 1.64 9.50 -1.06
C ALA A 17 0.40 10.24 -0.52
N GLY A 18 -0.55 9.51 0.08
CA GLY A 18 -1.78 10.10 0.62
C GLY A 18 -1.52 11.08 1.79
N LEU A 19 -0.54 10.78 2.67
CA LEU A 19 -0.14 11.74 3.71
C LEU A 19 0.58 12.95 3.11
N MET A 20 1.40 12.74 2.10
CA MET A 20 2.08 13.84 1.42
C MET A 20 1.10 14.75 0.65
N GLU A 21 0.02 14.19 0.09
CA GLU A 21 -1.09 15.00 -0.43
C GLU A 21 -1.70 15.87 0.69
N LEU A 22 -2.00 15.29 1.88
CA LEU A 22 -2.54 16.05 3.01
C LEU A 22 -1.62 17.20 3.42
N VAL A 23 -0.32 16.94 3.56
CA VAL A 23 0.68 17.96 3.91
C VAL A 23 0.73 19.05 2.85
N THR A 24 0.71 18.69 1.57
CA THR A 24 0.74 19.64 0.46
C THR A 24 -0.50 20.55 0.45
N TYR A 25 -1.70 19.96 0.57
CA TYR A 25 -2.94 20.73 0.68
C TYR A 25 -2.97 21.62 1.92
N HIS A 26 -2.49 21.10 3.06
CA HIS A 26 -2.41 21.88 4.29
C HIS A 26 -1.50 23.10 4.12
N ALA A 27 -0.29 22.92 3.61
CA ALA A 27 0.67 24.01 3.39
C ALA A 27 0.11 25.11 2.46
N MET A 28 -0.75 24.72 1.50
CA MET A 28 -1.41 25.68 0.60
C MET A 28 -2.62 26.37 1.21
N CYS A 29 -3.46 25.65 1.95
CA CYS A 29 -4.72 26.18 2.47
C CYS A 29 -4.57 26.87 3.84
N PHE A 30 -3.56 26.49 4.62
CA PHE A 30 -3.32 26.97 5.98
C PHE A 30 -1.84 27.33 6.19
N PRO A 31 -1.28 28.29 5.42
CA PRO A 31 0.14 28.61 5.42
C PRO A 31 0.67 29.12 6.78
N ASP A 32 -0.22 29.67 7.61
CA ASP A 32 0.12 30.24 8.93
C ASP A 32 0.00 29.22 10.08
N THR A 33 -0.39 27.99 9.78
CA THR A 33 -0.50 26.92 10.80
C THR A 33 0.68 25.97 10.73
N ALA A 34 1.21 25.62 11.92
CA ALA A 34 2.27 24.61 12.01
C ALA A 34 1.75 23.22 11.64
N TRP A 35 2.59 22.45 10.98
CA TRP A 35 2.34 21.04 10.70
C TRP A 35 3.61 20.23 10.92
N ARG A 36 3.43 18.93 11.16
CA ARG A 36 4.53 17.97 11.27
C ARG A 36 4.16 16.67 10.60
N TYR A 37 5.08 16.13 9.82
CA TYR A 37 4.98 14.80 9.25
C TYR A 37 5.78 13.82 10.11
N LEU A 38 5.14 12.74 10.57
CA LEU A 38 5.76 11.66 11.33
C LEU A 38 5.45 10.33 10.66
N ASP A 39 6.49 9.58 10.30
CA ASP A 39 6.30 8.26 9.71
C ASP A 39 7.04 7.20 10.55
N MET A 40 6.25 6.33 11.17
CA MET A 40 6.76 5.24 12.00
C MET A 40 7.45 4.14 11.20
N SER A 41 7.53 4.27 9.89
CA SER A 41 8.38 3.40 9.07
C SER A 41 9.88 3.66 9.29
N HIS A 42 10.26 4.86 9.70
CA HIS A 42 11.64 5.24 10.02
C HIS A 42 11.81 5.93 11.37
N CYS A 43 10.72 6.18 12.11
CA CYS A 43 10.74 6.69 13.47
C CYS A 43 10.36 5.58 14.44
N GLN A 44 11.08 5.47 15.55
CA GLN A 44 10.76 4.52 16.61
C GLN A 44 9.77 5.12 17.61
N TRP A 45 9.06 4.24 18.36
CA TRP A 45 8.07 4.67 19.33
C TRP A 45 8.61 5.72 20.35
N PRO A 46 9.81 5.58 20.95
CA PRO A 46 10.35 6.61 21.85
C PRO A 46 10.50 7.98 21.19
N GLU A 47 10.89 8.05 19.90
CA GLU A 47 11.02 9.31 19.16
C GLU A 47 9.65 9.95 18.92
N VAL A 48 8.67 9.15 18.49
CA VAL A 48 7.28 9.62 18.26
C VAL A 48 6.69 10.13 19.57
N ARG A 49 6.85 9.39 20.67
CA ARG A 49 6.38 9.77 21.99
C ARG A 49 7.05 11.06 22.48
N ALA A 50 8.36 11.20 22.31
CA ALA A 50 9.10 12.41 22.66
C ALA A 50 8.60 13.62 21.87
N ALA A 51 8.35 13.45 20.57
CA ALA A 51 7.84 14.51 19.70
C ALA A 51 6.43 14.98 20.12
N ILE A 52 5.54 14.05 20.49
CA ILE A 52 4.17 14.36 20.97
C ILE A 52 4.24 15.10 22.32
N ASN A 53 5.12 14.66 23.25
CA ASN A 53 5.23 15.29 24.56
C ASN A 53 5.87 16.69 24.50
N ALA A 54 6.80 16.91 23.58
CA ALA A 54 7.46 18.20 23.41
C ALA A 54 6.54 19.27 22.79
N ASP A 55 5.66 18.85 21.87
CA ASP A 55 4.76 19.75 21.13
C ASP A 55 3.46 19.00 20.80
N PRO A 56 2.51 18.97 21.76
CA PRO A 56 1.25 18.24 21.60
C PRO A 56 0.40 18.80 20.47
N PRO A 57 -0.07 17.96 19.52
CA PRO A 57 -0.87 18.45 18.43
C PRO A 57 -2.29 18.83 18.86
N ASP A 58 -2.89 19.85 18.21
CA ASP A 58 -4.33 20.12 18.31
C ASP A 58 -5.14 19.17 17.44
N VAL A 59 -4.58 18.76 16.29
CA VAL A 59 -5.20 17.82 15.35
C VAL A 59 -4.14 16.82 14.90
N ILE A 60 -4.48 15.53 14.92
CA ILE A 60 -3.62 14.47 14.37
C ILE A 60 -4.40 13.60 13.39
N ALA A 61 -3.82 13.36 12.23
CA ALA A 61 -4.40 12.49 11.19
C ALA A 61 -3.52 11.27 10.93
N PHE A 62 -4.15 10.12 10.80
CA PHE A 62 -3.48 8.83 10.57
C PHE A 62 -3.89 8.21 9.24
N THR A 63 -2.92 7.61 8.54
CA THR A 63 -3.19 6.61 7.52
C THR A 63 -3.22 5.22 8.17
N VAL A 64 -4.37 4.54 8.09
CA VAL A 64 -4.62 3.32 8.86
C VAL A 64 -4.85 2.13 7.95
N TYR A 65 -3.93 1.18 8.01
CA TYR A 65 -4.05 -0.14 7.41
C TYR A 65 -4.41 -1.18 8.47
N THR A 66 -4.85 -2.37 8.06
CA THR A 66 -5.13 -3.47 8.99
C THR A 66 -3.91 -3.85 9.83
N SER A 67 -2.72 -3.76 9.26
CA SER A 67 -1.45 -4.02 9.97
C SER A 67 -0.99 -2.89 10.90
N THR A 68 -1.53 -1.67 10.77
CA THR A 68 -1.05 -0.50 11.53
C THR A 68 -2.09 0.08 12.48
N VAL A 69 -3.32 -0.46 12.51
CA VAL A 69 -4.41 0.10 13.31
C VAL A 69 -4.08 0.14 14.80
N LEU A 70 -3.43 -0.90 15.31
CA LEU A 70 -3.07 -0.98 16.73
C LEU A 70 -2.07 0.12 17.12
N TRP A 71 -1.06 0.35 16.29
CA TRP A 71 -0.12 1.46 16.50
C TRP A 71 -0.78 2.83 16.33
N ALA A 72 -1.71 2.98 15.40
CA ALA A 72 -2.47 4.23 15.28
C ALA A 72 -3.27 4.53 16.55
N LEU A 73 -3.87 3.50 17.18
CA LEU A 73 -4.57 3.62 18.47
C LEU A 73 -3.61 3.92 19.63
N ILE A 74 -2.42 3.31 19.68
CA ILE A 74 -1.39 3.59 20.70
C ILE A 74 -0.95 5.06 20.62
N VAL A 75 -0.65 5.54 19.42
CA VAL A 75 -0.25 6.95 19.22
C VAL A 75 -1.41 7.89 19.55
N ALA A 76 -2.64 7.57 19.15
CA ALA A 76 -3.83 8.35 19.48
C ALA A 76 -4.06 8.43 21.00
N ALA A 77 -3.86 7.32 21.73
CA ALA A 77 -3.97 7.28 23.17
C ALA A 77 -2.91 8.18 23.84
N GLU A 78 -1.66 8.15 23.38
CA GLU A 78 -0.61 9.04 23.90
C GLU A 78 -0.93 10.52 23.61
N VAL A 79 -1.43 10.84 22.42
CA VAL A 79 -1.88 12.20 22.08
C VAL A 79 -2.99 12.66 23.03
N LYS A 80 -4.04 11.86 23.23
CA LYS A 80 -5.14 12.18 24.14
C LYS A 80 -4.68 12.29 25.60
N ARG A 81 -3.67 11.51 26.00
CA ARG A 81 -3.08 11.60 27.35
C ARG A 81 -2.39 12.97 27.58
N VAL A 82 -1.70 13.49 26.58
CA VAL A 82 -0.98 14.77 26.68
C VAL A 82 -1.89 15.95 26.39
N ASN A 83 -2.75 15.85 25.39
CA ASN A 83 -3.76 16.85 25.03
C ASN A 83 -5.14 16.18 24.88
N PRO A 84 -5.95 16.14 25.95
CA PRO A 84 -7.29 15.50 25.93
C PRO A 84 -8.25 16.13 24.90
N ASN A 85 -8.01 17.37 24.48
CA ASN A 85 -8.82 18.09 23.51
C ASN A 85 -8.34 17.91 22.06
N ALA A 86 -7.21 17.24 21.86
CA ALA A 86 -6.71 16.97 20.51
C ALA A 86 -7.75 16.23 19.66
N VAL A 87 -7.92 16.65 18.43
CA VAL A 87 -8.81 15.99 17.45
C VAL A 87 -8.04 14.88 16.75
N VAL A 88 -8.56 13.67 16.80
CA VAL A 88 -7.96 12.47 16.18
C VAL A 88 -8.76 12.03 14.97
N VAL A 89 -8.10 11.93 13.83
CA VAL A 89 -8.69 11.58 12.53
C VAL A 89 -8.02 10.33 11.96
N PHE A 90 -8.81 9.29 11.68
CA PHE A 90 -8.36 8.11 10.97
C PHE A 90 -8.78 8.15 9.51
N GLY A 91 -7.93 7.69 8.61
CA GLY A 91 -8.23 7.58 7.18
C GLY A 91 -7.59 6.34 6.56
N ASN A 92 -7.73 6.20 5.23
CA ASN A 92 -7.32 5.08 4.43
C ASN A 92 -8.25 3.85 4.56
N ASP A 93 -7.92 2.75 3.86
CA ASP A 93 -8.82 1.62 3.58
C ASP A 93 -9.38 0.96 4.83
N HIS A 94 -8.55 0.60 5.80
CA HIS A 94 -9.03 -0.05 7.01
C HIS A 94 -10.03 0.83 7.75
N ALA A 95 -9.66 2.08 8.01
CA ALA A 95 -10.52 3.01 8.72
C ALA A 95 -11.79 3.35 7.92
N GLY A 96 -11.65 3.58 6.62
CA GLY A 96 -12.77 3.92 5.76
C GLY A 96 -13.81 2.79 5.62
N ILE A 97 -13.37 1.53 5.64
CA ILE A 97 -14.24 0.35 5.56
C ILE A 97 -14.88 0.05 6.91
N LEU A 98 -14.09 0.11 8.00
CA LEU A 98 -14.51 -0.24 9.36
C LEU A 98 -14.82 1.00 10.22
N TYR A 99 -15.27 2.09 9.61
CA TYR A 99 -15.50 3.34 10.35
C TYR A 99 -16.51 3.19 11.49
N ARG A 100 -17.52 2.32 11.35
CA ARG A 100 -18.49 2.04 12.41
C ARG A 100 -17.85 1.32 13.58
N GLU A 101 -17.11 0.25 13.28
CA GLU A 101 -16.40 -0.57 14.25
C GLU A 101 -15.36 0.25 15.02
N ILE A 102 -14.65 1.14 14.32
CA ILE A 102 -13.69 2.07 14.96
C ILE A 102 -14.44 3.06 15.86
N LEU A 103 -15.45 3.74 15.35
CA LEU A 103 -16.13 4.79 16.12
C LEU A 103 -16.97 4.24 17.29
N THR A 104 -17.31 2.94 17.31
CA THR A 104 -18.06 2.29 18.39
C THR A 104 -17.25 1.27 19.18
N GLY A 105 -16.01 0.98 18.75
CA GLY A 105 -15.13 0.01 19.36
C GLY A 105 -14.62 0.44 20.74
N ARG A 106 -14.07 -0.51 21.48
CA ARG A 106 -13.59 -0.32 22.86
C ARG A 106 -12.60 0.85 23.01
N TYR A 107 -11.68 0.98 22.05
CA TYR A 107 -10.65 2.01 22.04
C TYR A 107 -11.08 3.21 21.19
N GLY A 108 -11.54 2.97 19.99
CA GLY A 108 -11.82 4.02 19.03
C GLY A 108 -12.92 4.98 19.51
N GLN A 109 -13.95 4.51 20.22
CA GLN A 109 -14.95 5.39 20.82
C GLN A 109 -14.40 6.42 21.79
N ARG A 110 -13.22 6.18 22.40
CA ARG A 110 -12.54 7.12 23.31
C ARG A 110 -11.46 7.93 22.63
N LEU A 111 -10.83 7.37 21.62
CA LEU A 111 -9.60 7.88 21.03
C LEU A 111 -9.80 8.55 19.68
N VAL A 112 -10.80 8.13 18.88
CA VAL A 112 -10.98 8.58 17.50
C VAL A 112 -12.23 9.46 17.40
N ASP A 113 -12.05 10.68 16.94
CA ASP A 113 -13.14 11.65 16.79
C ASP A 113 -13.81 11.55 15.41
N PHE A 114 -13.01 11.39 14.37
CA PHE A 114 -13.44 11.39 12.98
C PHE A 114 -12.78 10.29 12.16
N VAL A 115 -13.49 9.83 11.13
CA VAL A 115 -12.96 8.90 10.13
C VAL A 115 -13.22 9.43 8.72
N SER A 116 -12.18 9.50 7.89
CA SER A 116 -12.31 9.75 6.46
C SER A 116 -12.67 8.45 5.74
N THR A 117 -13.86 8.38 5.12
CA THR A 117 -14.46 7.13 4.61
C THR A 117 -14.36 6.95 3.10
N GLY A 118 -13.52 7.67 2.42
CA GLY A 118 -13.44 7.56 0.96
C GLY A 118 -12.12 8.07 0.41
N ASN A 119 -12.02 8.06 -0.92
CA ASN A 119 -10.82 8.49 -1.63
C ASN A 119 -10.67 10.02 -1.73
N ASN A 120 -11.31 10.74 -0.82
CA ASN A 120 -11.32 12.20 -0.77
C ASN A 120 -10.48 12.74 0.39
N GLY A 121 -9.54 11.96 0.92
CA GLY A 121 -8.76 12.28 2.12
C GLY A 121 -8.32 13.74 2.24
N PRO A 122 -7.64 14.34 1.25
CA PRO A 122 -7.24 15.74 1.31
C PRO A 122 -8.44 16.72 1.48
N PHE A 123 -9.52 16.51 0.73
CA PHE A 123 -10.71 17.39 0.81
C PHE A 123 -11.48 17.19 2.11
N THR A 124 -11.56 15.94 2.59
CA THR A 124 -12.14 15.63 3.91
C THR A 124 -11.36 16.35 5.00
N MET A 125 -10.04 16.25 4.97
CA MET A 125 -9.18 16.85 6.00
C MET A 125 -9.23 18.39 5.96
N MET A 126 -9.11 19.00 4.78
CA MET A 126 -9.22 20.46 4.64
C MET A 126 -10.60 20.96 5.07
N GLY A 127 -11.67 20.28 4.64
CA GLY A 127 -13.02 20.59 5.08
C GLY A 127 -13.21 20.49 6.59
N LEU A 128 -12.61 19.47 7.23
CA LEU A 128 -12.63 19.31 8.67
C LEU A 128 -11.89 20.47 9.37
N LEU A 129 -10.71 20.86 8.90
CA LEU A 129 -9.96 21.98 9.48
C LEU A 129 -10.74 23.30 9.40
N TYR A 130 -11.40 23.59 8.25
CA TYR A 130 -12.30 24.74 8.15
C TYR A 130 -13.49 24.63 9.11
N ALA A 131 -14.03 23.43 9.32
CA ALA A 131 -15.13 23.22 10.27
C ALA A 131 -14.70 23.44 11.72
N LEU A 132 -13.51 22.95 12.10
CA LEU A 132 -12.94 23.17 13.43
C LEU A 132 -12.65 24.65 13.72
N GLN A 133 -12.37 25.46 12.69
CA GLN A 133 -12.22 26.90 12.79
C GLN A 133 -13.57 27.65 12.74
N GLY A 134 -14.70 26.95 12.65
CA GLY A 134 -16.04 27.56 12.57
C GLY A 134 -16.37 28.18 11.20
N GLN A 135 -15.56 27.92 10.17
CA GLN A 135 -15.75 28.49 8.82
C GLN A 135 -16.62 27.61 7.91
N LEU A 136 -16.85 26.36 8.30
CA LEU A 136 -17.68 25.40 7.58
C LEU A 136 -18.54 24.60 8.57
N ASP A 137 -19.78 24.28 8.17
CA ASP A 137 -20.60 23.33 8.93
C ASP A 137 -20.01 21.90 8.79
N ILE A 138 -19.83 21.21 9.91
CA ILE A 138 -19.32 19.84 9.94
C ILE A 138 -20.15 18.89 9.07
N GLY A 139 -21.46 19.16 8.95
CA GLY A 139 -22.40 18.44 8.09
C GLY A 139 -22.13 18.59 6.60
N ARG A 140 -21.22 19.47 6.18
CA ARG A 140 -20.85 19.69 4.78
C ARG A 140 -19.47 19.13 4.42
N VAL A 141 -18.74 18.56 5.39
CA VAL A 141 -17.42 17.97 5.15
C VAL A 141 -17.58 16.65 4.37
N PRO A 142 -17.01 16.51 3.17
CA PRO A 142 -17.22 15.34 2.34
C PRO A 142 -16.54 14.09 2.92
N SER A 143 -17.16 12.93 2.77
CA SER A 143 -16.61 11.63 3.16
C SER A 143 -16.14 11.55 4.62
N LEU A 144 -16.82 12.27 5.53
CA LEU A 144 -16.53 12.29 6.95
C LEU A 144 -17.53 11.43 7.73
N ALA A 145 -17.02 10.53 8.56
CA ALA A 145 -17.81 9.80 9.55
C ALA A 145 -17.43 10.22 10.97
N TYR A 146 -18.43 10.37 11.84
CA TYR A 146 -18.25 10.77 13.24
C TYR A 146 -19.46 10.40 14.11
N ARG A 147 -19.28 10.45 15.43
CA ARG A 147 -20.38 10.24 16.39
C ARG A 147 -21.18 11.53 16.56
N ARG A 148 -22.50 11.39 16.58
CA ARG A 148 -23.46 12.46 16.91
C ARG A 148 -24.45 11.91 17.95
N GLY A 149 -24.13 12.10 19.22
CA GLY A 149 -24.77 11.33 20.28
C GLY A 149 -24.48 9.86 20.11
N ASP A 150 -25.51 9.01 20.18
CA ASP A 150 -25.40 7.56 19.99
C ASP A 150 -25.39 7.13 18.51
N ALA A 151 -25.58 8.06 17.58
CA ALA A 151 -25.62 7.76 16.16
C ALA A 151 -24.25 7.99 15.49
N ILE A 152 -23.94 7.13 14.51
CA ILE A 152 -22.82 7.33 13.59
C ILE A 152 -23.37 8.02 12.34
N VAL A 153 -22.89 9.24 12.08
CA VAL A 153 -23.12 9.97 10.84
C VAL A 153 -22.00 9.62 9.86
N ASN A 154 -22.33 9.33 8.61
CA ASN A 154 -21.37 9.17 7.53
C ASN A 154 -21.84 9.99 6.32
N GLN A 155 -21.05 10.97 5.95
CA GLN A 155 -21.32 11.88 4.84
C GLN A 155 -20.63 11.37 3.58
N THR A 156 -21.34 10.53 2.83
CA THR A 156 -20.80 10.02 1.56
C THR A 156 -20.70 11.14 0.53
N ALA A 157 -19.57 11.19 -0.17
CA ALA A 157 -19.38 12.12 -1.29
C ALA A 157 -18.80 11.38 -2.50
N PRO A 158 -19.08 11.83 -3.72
CA PRO A 158 -18.42 11.32 -4.92
C PRO A 158 -16.91 11.49 -4.82
N SER A 159 -16.15 10.53 -5.36
CA SER A 159 -14.70 10.66 -5.46
C SER A 159 -14.31 11.87 -6.28
N PHE A 160 -13.39 12.67 -5.77
CA PHE A 160 -12.88 13.84 -6.47
C PHE A 160 -12.04 13.39 -7.70
N PRO A 161 -12.16 14.08 -8.85
CA PRO A 161 -11.38 13.73 -10.03
C PRO A 161 -9.88 13.86 -9.81
N LEU A 162 -9.09 12.85 -10.19
CA LEU A 162 -7.63 12.86 -10.03
C LEU A 162 -6.95 14.03 -10.76
N ASN A 163 -7.43 14.38 -11.94
CA ASN A 163 -6.91 15.51 -12.72
C ASN A 163 -7.10 16.89 -12.05
N ARG A 164 -7.83 16.95 -10.95
CA ARG A 164 -8.00 18.16 -10.12
C ARG A 164 -7.28 18.05 -8.78
N ARG A 165 -6.59 16.96 -8.51
CA ARG A 165 -5.78 16.81 -7.31
C ARG A 165 -4.45 17.51 -7.50
N ILE A 166 -3.94 18.08 -6.41
CA ILE A 166 -2.59 18.60 -6.33
C ILE A 166 -1.69 17.43 -5.97
N LEU A 167 -0.66 17.20 -6.77
CA LEU A 167 0.30 16.14 -6.51
C LEU A 167 1.19 16.49 -5.31
N PRO A 168 1.69 15.47 -4.56
CA PRO A 168 2.54 15.67 -3.40
C PRO A 168 3.77 16.53 -3.69
N ASP A 169 4.03 17.53 -2.85
CA ASP A 169 5.26 18.31 -2.85
C ASP A 169 6.26 17.76 -1.82
N TYR A 170 7.18 16.94 -2.25
CA TYR A 170 8.17 16.29 -1.39
C TYR A 170 9.27 17.22 -0.88
N ARG A 171 9.38 18.46 -1.39
CA ARG A 171 10.27 19.48 -0.83
C ARG A 171 9.88 19.85 0.60
N LEU A 172 8.60 19.66 0.95
CA LEU A 172 8.08 19.92 2.29
C LEU A 172 8.64 18.98 3.38
N ILE A 173 9.21 17.84 2.99
CA ILE A 173 9.85 16.86 3.89
C ILE A 173 11.26 16.47 3.40
N GLU A 174 11.94 17.34 2.67
CA GLU A 174 13.24 17.05 2.07
C GLU A 174 14.28 16.61 3.11
N ASP A 175 14.24 17.21 4.30
CA ASP A 175 15.07 16.87 5.45
C ASP A 175 14.85 15.45 5.99
N GLN A 176 13.68 14.85 5.74
CA GLN A 176 13.34 13.50 6.19
C GLN A 176 13.62 12.44 5.12
N LEU A 177 13.80 12.83 3.85
CA LEU A 177 13.98 11.88 2.76
C LEU A 177 15.25 11.01 2.93
N GLU A 178 16.31 11.54 3.54
CA GLU A 178 17.52 10.76 3.81
C GLU A 178 17.24 9.56 4.74
N ARG A 179 16.36 9.70 5.72
CA ARG A 179 15.99 8.59 6.62
C ARG A 179 15.35 7.42 5.88
N TYR A 180 14.52 7.71 4.86
CA TYR A 180 13.98 6.66 3.98
C TYR A 180 15.07 6.01 3.14
N TYR A 181 16.07 6.78 2.71
CA TYR A 181 17.17 6.27 1.90
C TYR A 181 18.08 5.35 2.68
N ASP A 182 18.43 5.73 3.91
CA ASP A 182 19.21 4.92 4.82
C ASP A 182 18.49 3.61 5.12
N LYS A 183 17.21 3.68 5.46
CA LYS A 183 16.38 2.50 5.68
C LYS A 183 16.28 1.62 4.43
N ALA A 184 16.07 2.21 3.26
CA ALA A 184 16.02 1.46 2.01
C ALA A 184 17.33 0.71 1.76
N PHE A 185 18.45 1.27 2.15
CA PHE A 185 19.75 0.62 2.10
C PHE A 185 19.81 -0.60 3.03
N ASP A 186 19.39 -0.46 4.27
CA ASP A 186 19.43 -1.52 5.28
C ASP A 186 18.46 -2.66 4.96
N VAL A 187 17.25 -2.33 4.51
CA VAL A 187 16.20 -3.31 4.21
C VAL A 187 16.38 -3.97 2.84
N TRP A 188 16.84 -3.22 1.83
CA TRP A 188 16.84 -3.66 0.43
C TRP A 188 18.22 -4.05 -0.14
N TYR A 189 19.29 -3.99 0.57
CA TYR A 189 20.67 -4.50 0.35
C TYR A 189 21.21 -4.58 -1.08
N SER A 190 20.61 -4.00 -2.10
CA SER A 190 21.12 -4.10 -3.45
C SER A 190 21.73 -2.80 -3.90
N GLU A 191 22.89 -2.86 -4.58
CA GLU A 191 23.47 -1.72 -5.29
C GLU A 191 22.47 -1.06 -6.26
N HIS A 192 21.48 -1.82 -6.69
CA HIS A 192 20.38 -1.35 -7.52
C HIS A 192 19.50 -0.31 -6.81
N TYR A 193 19.30 -0.45 -5.49
CA TYR A 193 18.57 0.51 -4.67
C TYR A 193 19.47 1.56 -4.02
N ARG A 194 20.76 1.27 -3.89
CA ARG A 194 21.79 2.18 -3.36
C ARG A 194 21.82 3.55 -4.04
N LEU A 195 21.44 3.60 -5.31
CA LEU A 195 21.42 4.82 -6.10
C LEU A 195 20.05 5.52 -6.12
N LYS A 196 19.05 5.09 -5.28
CA LYS A 196 17.68 5.36 -5.65
C LYS A 196 16.84 5.84 -4.49
N ARG A 197 16.97 7.10 -4.27
CA ARG A 197 15.98 7.91 -3.59
C ARG A 197 14.67 7.71 -4.35
N MET A 198 13.64 7.23 -3.68
CA MET A 198 12.33 6.95 -4.26
C MET A 198 11.23 7.67 -3.51
N VAL A 199 10.33 8.29 -4.25
CA VAL A 199 9.09 8.83 -3.72
C VAL A 199 7.90 8.23 -4.47
N THR A 200 6.72 8.32 -3.88
CA THR A 200 5.49 7.84 -4.51
C THR A 200 4.69 8.99 -5.09
N LEU A 201 4.16 8.83 -6.30
CA LEU A 201 3.22 9.80 -6.89
C LEU A 201 1.93 9.07 -7.26
N PRO A 202 0.76 9.57 -6.82
CA PRO A 202 -0.54 9.02 -7.19
C PRO A 202 -0.92 9.47 -8.60
N LEU A 203 -0.36 8.83 -9.61
CA LEU A 203 -0.56 9.19 -11.01
C LEU A 203 -1.89 8.68 -11.57
N ASP A 204 -2.41 7.61 -11.00
CA ASP A 204 -3.72 7.07 -11.33
C ASP A 204 -4.41 6.44 -10.12
N GLY A 205 -5.65 6.02 -10.29
CA GLY A 205 -6.42 5.32 -9.26
C GLY A 205 -7.54 4.51 -9.88
N GLY A 206 -7.94 3.46 -9.18
CA GLY A 206 -8.95 2.52 -9.63
C GLY A 206 -8.40 1.40 -10.51
N CYS A 207 -9.18 0.34 -10.67
CA CYS A 207 -8.81 -0.82 -11.46
C CYS A 207 -9.93 -1.17 -12.44
N THR A 208 -9.61 -1.23 -13.76
CA THR A 208 -10.59 -1.60 -14.80
C THR A 208 -11.09 -3.02 -14.65
N TRP A 209 -10.23 -3.92 -14.17
CA TRP A 209 -10.63 -5.27 -13.84
C TRP A 209 -11.69 -5.30 -12.75
N GLY A 210 -11.55 -4.44 -11.74
CA GLY A 210 -12.49 -4.28 -10.64
C GLY A 210 -13.84 -3.68 -11.02
N LYS A 211 -14.01 -3.06 -12.22
CA LYS A 211 -15.31 -2.53 -12.69
C LYS A 211 -16.41 -3.60 -12.78
N ARG A 212 -16.03 -4.85 -12.99
CA ARG A 212 -16.97 -5.96 -13.05
C ARG A 212 -16.90 -6.78 -11.77
N PRO A 213 -17.90 -6.72 -10.88
CA PRO A 213 -17.87 -7.42 -9.58
C PRO A 213 -17.54 -8.92 -9.68
N SER A 214 -18.02 -9.59 -10.75
CA SER A 214 -17.74 -11.00 -11.01
C SER A 214 -16.30 -11.33 -11.40
N ARG A 215 -15.52 -10.33 -11.80
CA ARG A 215 -14.11 -10.48 -12.22
C ARG A 215 -13.11 -9.94 -11.20
N ARG A 216 -13.59 -9.34 -10.14
CA ARG A 216 -12.73 -8.75 -9.11
C ARG A 216 -11.88 -9.83 -8.45
N CYS A 217 -10.57 -9.60 -8.35
CA CYS A 217 -9.67 -10.47 -7.60
C CYS A 217 -10.16 -10.60 -6.15
N LYS A 218 -10.20 -11.83 -5.64
CA LYS A 218 -10.78 -12.08 -4.31
C LYS A 218 -9.94 -11.50 -3.18
N HIS A 219 -8.62 -11.47 -3.34
CA HIS A 219 -7.68 -10.93 -2.37
C HIS A 219 -7.67 -9.39 -2.32
N CYS A 220 -8.15 -8.72 -3.37
CA CYS A 220 -8.00 -7.28 -3.53
C CYS A 220 -9.04 -6.48 -2.73
N SER A 221 -8.59 -5.49 -1.96
CA SER A 221 -9.44 -4.57 -1.20
C SER A 221 -9.87 -3.32 -2.00
N ILE A 222 -9.30 -3.09 -3.18
CA ILE A 222 -9.63 -1.94 -4.01
C ILE A 222 -11.12 -1.89 -4.31
N GLN A 223 -11.77 -0.79 -3.91
CA GLN A 223 -13.22 -0.63 -3.97
C GLN A 223 -13.66 -0.10 -5.35
N GLY A 224 -13.71 -0.99 -6.39
CA GLY A 224 -14.49 -0.79 -7.64
C GLY A 224 -14.41 0.58 -8.32
N LEU A 225 -13.35 1.35 -8.10
CA LEU A 225 -13.21 2.71 -8.57
C LEU A 225 -13.07 2.73 -10.09
N THR A 226 -13.79 3.64 -10.73
CA THR A 226 -13.55 3.95 -12.14
C THR A 226 -12.10 4.41 -12.29
N PRO A 227 -11.29 3.80 -13.17
CA PRO A 227 -9.92 4.22 -13.41
C PRO A 227 -9.87 5.68 -13.80
N LYS A 228 -8.96 6.40 -13.17
CA LYS A 228 -8.73 7.82 -13.40
C LYS A 228 -7.23 8.03 -13.50
N THR A 229 -6.80 8.82 -14.45
CA THR A 229 -5.41 9.26 -14.60
C THR A 229 -5.31 10.74 -14.26
N ALA A 230 -4.20 11.14 -13.67
CA ALA A 230 -3.87 12.56 -13.58
C ALA A 230 -3.48 13.07 -14.99
N ASP A 231 -3.67 14.36 -15.21
CA ASP A 231 -3.37 15.02 -16.49
C ASP A 231 -1.86 15.03 -16.74
N VAL A 232 -1.42 14.63 -17.94
CA VAL A 232 0.03 14.60 -18.30
C VAL A 232 0.67 15.97 -18.15
N ALA A 233 -0.01 17.03 -18.58
CA ALA A 233 0.47 18.41 -18.44
C ALA A 233 0.69 18.81 -16.97
N GLY A 234 -0.09 18.28 -16.04
CA GLY A 234 0.09 18.50 -14.60
C GLY A 234 1.17 17.62 -13.97
N ILE A 235 1.39 16.42 -14.51
CA ILE A 235 2.35 15.44 -13.96
C ILE A 235 3.80 15.79 -14.32
N VAL A 236 4.08 16.19 -15.55
CA VAL A 236 5.43 16.36 -16.07
C VAL A 236 6.26 17.35 -15.27
N PRO A 237 5.77 18.56 -14.92
CA PRO A 237 6.51 19.49 -14.07
C PRO A 237 6.86 18.92 -12.68
N VAL A 238 5.96 18.12 -12.10
CA VAL A 238 6.21 17.46 -10.80
C VAL A 238 7.28 16.38 -10.95
N LEU A 239 7.21 15.56 -12.01
CA LEU A 239 8.24 14.57 -12.32
C LEU A 239 9.60 15.22 -12.54
N GLU A 240 9.67 16.33 -13.27
CA GLU A 240 10.91 17.09 -13.50
C GLU A 240 11.50 17.62 -12.19
N THR A 241 10.69 18.16 -11.31
CA THR A 241 11.10 18.65 -9.99
C THR A 241 11.63 17.50 -9.15
N VAL A 242 10.89 16.40 -9.09
CA VAL A 242 11.23 15.23 -8.27
C VAL A 242 12.50 14.54 -8.81
N VAL A 243 12.53 14.19 -10.08
CA VAL A 243 13.65 13.45 -10.71
C VAL A 243 14.89 14.32 -10.89
N GLY A 244 14.70 15.62 -11.11
CA GLY A 244 15.80 16.57 -11.34
C GLY A 244 16.52 17.01 -10.08
N GLY A 245 15.89 16.93 -8.91
CA GLY A 245 16.42 17.51 -7.68
C GLY A 245 16.30 16.65 -6.43
N LEU A 246 15.20 15.92 -6.25
CA LEU A 246 14.92 15.25 -5.00
C LEU A 246 15.22 13.75 -5.00
N CYS A 247 14.93 13.05 -6.07
CA CYS A 247 15.11 11.60 -6.14
C CYS A 247 15.45 11.13 -7.55
N SER A 248 15.98 9.91 -7.66
CA SER A 248 16.29 9.29 -8.95
C SER A 248 15.19 8.34 -9.43
N ASN A 249 14.18 8.07 -8.61
CA ASN A 249 13.08 7.17 -8.96
C ASN A 249 11.75 7.64 -8.39
N VAL A 250 10.71 7.35 -9.15
CA VAL A 250 9.33 7.58 -8.80
C VAL A 250 8.60 6.24 -8.80
N TYR A 251 7.97 5.90 -7.69
CA TYR A 251 6.98 4.84 -7.64
C TYR A 251 5.63 5.44 -8.05
N ALA A 252 5.16 5.04 -9.21
CA ALA A 252 3.83 5.38 -9.65
C ALA A 252 2.83 4.60 -8.78
N ALA A 253 2.38 5.23 -7.70
CA ALA A 253 1.40 4.66 -6.80
C ALA A 253 0.01 4.80 -7.40
N GLY A 254 -0.64 3.67 -7.57
CA GLY A 254 -2.00 3.58 -8.08
C GLY A 254 -2.49 2.15 -8.04
N ASP A 255 -3.80 1.97 -8.18
CA ASP A 255 -4.41 0.64 -8.13
C ASP A 255 -4.14 -0.18 -9.41
N SER A 256 -3.96 0.53 -10.54
CA SER A 256 -3.38 0.03 -11.78
C SER A 256 -2.67 1.20 -12.45
N THR A 257 -1.44 1.02 -12.86
CA THR A 257 -0.57 2.14 -13.13
C THR A 257 -0.77 2.75 -14.52
N LEU A 258 -0.74 4.09 -14.57
CA LEU A 258 -0.48 4.91 -15.78
C LEU A 258 -1.45 4.70 -16.93
N GLY A 259 -2.72 4.56 -16.66
CA GLY A 259 -3.70 4.36 -17.73
C GLY A 259 -3.55 3.04 -18.51
N PHE A 260 -2.66 2.13 -18.04
CA PHE A 260 -2.46 0.82 -18.66
C PHE A 260 -3.76 0.04 -18.79
N SER A 261 -4.62 0.15 -17.82
CA SER A 261 -5.88 -0.53 -17.86
C SER A 261 -6.80 -0.03 -18.96
N ARG A 262 -6.70 1.25 -19.39
CA ARG A 262 -7.41 1.76 -20.57
C ARG A 262 -6.79 1.24 -21.85
N ALA A 263 -5.48 1.30 -21.97
CA ALA A 263 -4.76 0.78 -23.13
C ALA A 263 -5.11 -0.70 -23.38
N GLN A 264 -5.11 -1.50 -22.31
CA GLN A 264 -5.36 -2.94 -22.43
C GLN A 264 -6.81 -3.29 -22.75
N TRP A 265 -7.78 -2.65 -22.08
CA TRP A 265 -9.18 -3.08 -22.16
C TRP A 265 -10.01 -2.29 -23.17
N GLU A 266 -9.60 -1.10 -23.47
CA GLU A 266 -10.28 -0.17 -24.35
C GLU A 266 -9.48 0.10 -25.64
N GLY A 267 -8.21 -0.38 -25.73
CA GLY A 267 -7.29 -0.08 -26.83
C GLY A 267 -6.88 1.40 -26.88
N ASP A 268 -7.07 2.12 -25.78
CA ASP A 268 -6.78 3.55 -25.67
C ASP A 268 -5.37 3.75 -25.11
N PHE A 269 -4.40 3.98 -25.97
CA PHE A 269 -3.00 4.26 -25.64
C PHE A 269 -2.67 5.75 -25.57
N ALA A 270 -3.63 6.63 -25.87
CA ALA A 270 -3.37 8.06 -26.00
C ALA A 270 -2.66 8.68 -24.77
N TYR A 271 -3.06 8.29 -23.57
CA TYR A 271 -2.41 8.76 -22.35
C TYR A 271 -0.93 8.33 -22.24
N LEU A 272 -0.63 7.08 -22.61
CA LEU A 272 0.74 6.57 -22.55
C LEU A 272 1.62 7.18 -23.65
N ASP A 273 1.08 7.39 -24.84
CA ASP A 273 1.75 8.05 -25.94
C ASP A 273 2.09 9.50 -25.56
N GLU A 274 1.12 10.24 -25.01
CA GLU A 274 1.32 11.62 -24.53
C GLU A 274 2.37 11.70 -23.42
N LEU A 275 2.33 10.79 -22.43
CA LEU A 275 3.32 10.74 -21.35
C LEU A 275 4.71 10.37 -21.88
N ALA A 276 4.81 9.40 -22.79
CA ALA A 276 6.07 9.00 -23.40
C ALA A 276 6.70 10.16 -24.19
N GLU A 277 5.91 10.84 -25.02
CA GLU A 277 6.35 11.99 -25.77
C GLU A 277 6.81 13.14 -24.84
N ALA A 278 6.05 13.45 -23.81
CA ALA A 278 6.42 14.48 -22.84
C ALA A 278 7.71 14.13 -22.08
N CYS A 279 7.90 12.87 -21.68
CA CYS A 279 9.14 12.41 -21.07
C CYS A 279 10.35 12.51 -22.02
N GLU A 280 10.17 12.20 -23.30
CA GLU A 280 11.21 12.30 -24.32
C GLU A 280 11.61 13.76 -24.61
N GLN A 281 10.63 14.66 -24.64
CA GLN A 281 10.86 16.08 -24.84
C GLN A 281 11.51 16.76 -23.63
N SER A 282 11.35 16.24 -22.42
CA SER A 282 11.91 16.80 -21.20
C SER A 282 13.45 16.65 -21.16
N PRO A 283 14.22 17.73 -20.98
CA PRO A 283 15.68 17.66 -20.85
C PRO A 283 16.14 16.94 -19.57
N ILE A 284 15.23 16.75 -18.59
CA ILE A 284 15.49 16.07 -17.33
C ILE A 284 15.11 14.60 -17.45
N LEU A 285 13.85 14.32 -17.81
CA LEU A 285 13.27 12.97 -17.75
C LEU A 285 13.87 12.02 -18.80
N ARG A 286 14.24 12.51 -19.99
CA ARG A 286 14.85 11.69 -21.04
C ARG A 286 16.24 11.13 -20.70
N LYS A 287 16.88 11.62 -19.62
CA LYS A 287 18.26 11.21 -19.28
C LYS A 287 18.36 9.82 -18.70
N GLN A 288 17.30 9.33 -18.11
CA GLN A 288 17.28 8.03 -17.43
C GLN A 288 15.86 7.47 -17.30
N ARG A 289 15.76 6.16 -17.24
CA ARG A 289 14.53 5.52 -16.82
C ARG A 289 14.40 5.66 -15.30
N PHE A 290 13.32 6.24 -14.83
CA PHE A 290 13.15 6.62 -13.43
C PHE A 290 11.93 6.01 -12.75
N MET A 291 10.98 5.46 -13.52
CA MET A 291 9.70 5.06 -12.98
C MET A 291 9.66 3.58 -12.60
N LEU A 292 9.15 3.29 -11.41
CA LEU A 292 8.67 1.99 -11.02
C LEU A 292 7.15 1.98 -11.21
N ALA A 293 6.67 1.18 -12.14
CA ALA A 293 5.26 1.04 -12.48
C ALA A 293 4.70 -0.27 -11.94
N TYR A 294 3.44 -0.26 -11.53
CA TYR A 294 2.70 -1.47 -11.18
C TYR A 294 1.89 -1.91 -12.40
N GLY A 295 2.06 -3.13 -12.84
CA GLY A 295 1.34 -3.68 -13.97
C GLY A 295 0.84 -5.09 -13.68
N LEU A 296 -0.34 -5.40 -14.19
CA LEU A 296 -0.71 -6.79 -14.39
C LEU A 296 0.09 -7.30 -15.58
N GLU A 297 0.52 -8.52 -15.54
CA GLU A 297 1.35 -9.16 -16.56
C GLU A 297 0.88 -8.88 -18.00
N TYR A 298 -0.42 -8.85 -18.22
CA TYR A 298 -1.04 -8.68 -19.53
C TYR A 298 -0.94 -7.24 -20.07
N GLU A 299 -1.13 -6.26 -19.19
CA GLU A 299 -1.02 -4.83 -19.51
C GLU A 299 0.41 -4.47 -19.86
N PHE A 300 1.36 -5.06 -19.13
CA PHE A 300 2.78 -4.90 -19.38
C PHE A 300 3.16 -5.25 -20.82
N LEU A 301 2.73 -6.40 -21.33
CA LEU A 301 3.07 -6.85 -22.69
C LEU A 301 2.68 -5.85 -23.78
N GLN A 302 1.51 -5.23 -23.64
CA GLN A 302 1.01 -4.28 -24.64
C GLN A 302 1.71 -2.92 -24.56
N SER A 303 2.04 -2.48 -23.37
CA SER A 303 2.54 -1.12 -23.10
C SER A 303 4.06 -1.05 -22.98
N ALA A 304 4.74 -2.21 -22.91
CA ALA A 304 6.17 -2.28 -22.60
C ALA A 304 7.06 -1.44 -23.54
N LYS A 305 6.74 -1.44 -24.84
CA LYS A 305 7.53 -0.69 -25.82
C LYS A 305 7.35 0.83 -25.65
N LEU A 306 6.12 1.29 -25.41
CA LEU A 306 5.81 2.71 -25.23
C LEU A 306 6.49 3.28 -23.99
N CYS A 307 6.57 2.48 -22.94
CA CYS A 307 7.11 2.92 -21.65
C CYS A 307 8.62 2.78 -21.51
N GLN A 308 9.31 2.27 -22.54
CA GLN A 308 10.76 1.98 -22.48
C GLN A 308 11.61 3.20 -22.14
N GLY A 309 11.21 4.40 -22.53
CA GLY A 309 11.96 5.63 -22.28
C GLY A 309 11.96 6.06 -20.81
N PHE A 310 10.90 5.76 -20.03
CA PHE A 310 10.73 6.29 -18.68
C PHE A 310 10.52 5.24 -17.60
N VAL A 311 9.92 4.09 -17.91
CA VAL A 311 9.79 2.99 -16.94
C VAL A 311 11.08 2.19 -16.87
N ARG A 312 11.54 1.96 -15.66
CA ARG A 312 12.72 1.15 -15.36
C ARG A 312 12.36 -0.21 -14.80
N THR A 313 11.44 -0.22 -13.84
CA THR A 313 11.05 -1.42 -13.09
C THR A 313 9.55 -1.61 -13.16
N TRP A 314 9.13 -2.82 -13.38
CA TRP A 314 7.74 -3.23 -13.28
C TRP A 314 7.51 -4.08 -12.04
N ASN A 315 6.54 -3.71 -11.24
CA ASN A 315 5.98 -4.58 -10.21
C ASN A 315 4.85 -5.39 -10.86
N VAL A 316 5.05 -6.69 -10.99
CA VAL A 316 4.13 -7.58 -11.72
C VAL A 316 3.56 -8.61 -10.76
N GLY A 317 2.24 -8.61 -10.62
CA GLY A 317 1.52 -9.63 -9.85
C GLY A 317 1.35 -10.91 -10.67
N LEU A 318 2.29 -11.83 -10.56
CA LEU A 318 2.20 -13.16 -11.18
C LEU A 318 1.20 -14.06 -10.43
N GLU A 319 1.06 -13.86 -9.15
CA GLU A 319 0.21 -14.51 -8.14
C GLU A 319 0.52 -15.99 -7.96
N ALA A 320 0.25 -16.85 -8.95
CA ALA A 320 0.50 -18.28 -8.93
C ALA A 320 0.77 -18.82 -10.34
N PHE A 321 1.36 -20.00 -10.44
CA PHE A 321 1.66 -20.65 -11.75
C PHE A 321 0.55 -21.62 -12.16
N ASP A 322 -0.13 -22.27 -11.21
CA ASP A 322 -1.21 -23.19 -11.55
C ASP A 322 -2.48 -22.43 -11.97
N PRO A 323 -3.01 -22.67 -13.18
CA PRO A 323 -4.22 -21.99 -13.68
C PRO A 323 -5.47 -22.21 -12.81
N LYS A 324 -5.53 -23.31 -12.03
CA LYS A 324 -6.66 -23.58 -11.13
C LYS A 324 -6.62 -22.66 -9.93
N LEU A 325 -5.43 -22.39 -9.37
CA LEU A 325 -5.22 -21.46 -8.28
C LEU A 325 -5.60 -20.04 -8.71
N LEU A 326 -5.14 -19.60 -9.88
CA LEU A 326 -5.49 -18.29 -10.45
C LEU A 326 -6.99 -18.13 -10.68
N LYS A 327 -7.65 -19.18 -11.18
CA LYS A 327 -9.11 -19.20 -11.34
C LYS A 327 -9.83 -19.14 -9.99
N GLY A 328 -9.29 -19.80 -8.97
CA GLY A 328 -9.80 -19.78 -7.60
C GLY A 328 -9.82 -18.39 -7.00
N ASP A 329 -8.80 -17.58 -7.29
CA ASP A 329 -8.71 -16.16 -6.89
C ASP A 329 -9.49 -15.19 -7.79
N SER A 330 -10.14 -15.68 -8.85
CA SER A 330 -10.83 -14.85 -9.86
C SER A 330 -9.88 -13.93 -10.66
N LYS A 331 -8.57 -14.16 -10.63
CA LYS A 331 -7.59 -13.46 -11.46
C LYS A 331 -7.54 -14.07 -12.87
N GLY A 332 -8.66 -13.99 -13.58
CA GLY A 332 -8.84 -14.65 -14.88
C GLY A 332 -8.09 -14.01 -16.05
N ILE A 333 -7.20 -13.06 -15.80
CA ILE A 333 -6.38 -12.41 -16.84
C ILE A 333 -5.17 -13.27 -17.15
N ASN A 334 -4.62 -13.90 -16.14
CA ASN A 334 -3.46 -14.76 -16.31
C ASN A 334 -3.86 -16.03 -17.04
N LYS A 335 -3.28 -16.24 -18.22
CA LYS A 335 -3.53 -17.40 -19.06
C LYS A 335 -2.55 -18.55 -18.78
N GLY A 336 -1.90 -18.51 -17.63
CA GLY A 336 -1.00 -19.54 -17.17
C GLY A 336 0.49 -19.28 -17.46
N PRO A 337 1.35 -20.28 -17.22
CA PRO A 337 2.81 -20.12 -17.25
C PRO A 337 3.36 -19.55 -18.56
N ASP A 338 2.79 -19.94 -19.70
CA ASP A 338 3.28 -19.48 -21.02
C ASP A 338 3.24 -17.95 -21.14
N ARG A 339 2.18 -17.32 -20.63
CA ARG A 339 2.05 -15.85 -20.63
C ARG A 339 3.02 -15.17 -19.67
N MET A 340 3.29 -15.81 -18.53
CA MET A 340 4.31 -15.30 -17.59
C MET A 340 5.68 -15.33 -18.24
N HIS A 341 6.04 -16.43 -18.89
CA HIS A 341 7.30 -16.56 -19.61
C HIS A 341 7.42 -15.52 -20.72
N GLU A 342 6.37 -15.35 -21.54
CA GLU A 342 6.33 -14.32 -22.60
C GLU A 342 6.58 -12.91 -22.03
N ALA A 343 5.98 -12.59 -20.89
CA ALA A 343 6.18 -11.29 -20.22
C ALA A 343 7.61 -11.12 -19.70
N LEU A 344 8.16 -12.14 -19.06
CA LEU A 344 9.52 -12.11 -18.53
C LEU A 344 10.58 -12.08 -19.63
N GLU A 345 10.39 -12.80 -20.73
CA GLU A 345 11.24 -12.75 -21.93
C GLU A 345 11.22 -11.36 -22.58
N LEU A 346 10.03 -10.75 -22.69
CA LEU A 346 9.91 -9.39 -23.20
C LEU A 346 10.59 -8.39 -22.28
N ALA A 347 10.45 -8.53 -20.97
CA ALA A 347 11.14 -7.70 -19.99
C ALA A 347 12.66 -7.79 -20.15
N GLN A 348 13.19 -8.99 -20.31
CA GLN A 348 14.61 -9.22 -20.55
C GLN A 348 15.08 -8.58 -21.86
N LYS A 349 14.33 -8.76 -22.94
CA LYS A 349 14.64 -8.17 -24.27
C LYS A 349 14.63 -6.64 -24.23
N LEU A 350 13.77 -6.02 -23.45
CA LEU A 350 13.66 -4.57 -23.30
C LEU A 350 14.48 -4.00 -22.13
N GLU A 351 15.28 -4.85 -21.48
CA GLU A 351 16.13 -4.50 -20.34
C GLU A 351 15.38 -3.89 -19.15
N TYR A 352 14.13 -4.34 -18.94
CA TYR A 352 13.37 -3.97 -17.77
C TYR A 352 13.83 -4.75 -16.54
N LYS A 353 13.66 -4.12 -15.38
CA LYS A 353 13.76 -4.79 -14.08
C LYS A 353 12.35 -5.18 -13.61
N ILE A 354 12.23 -6.36 -13.02
CA ILE A 354 10.97 -6.95 -12.57
C ILE A 354 11.02 -7.15 -11.07
N TYR A 355 10.01 -6.62 -10.41
CA TYR A 355 9.59 -7.00 -9.07
C TYR A 355 8.41 -7.97 -9.25
N ALA A 356 8.64 -9.26 -9.05
CA ALA A 356 7.60 -10.29 -9.20
C ALA A 356 6.92 -10.56 -7.87
N SER A 357 5.61 -10.45 -7.81
CA SER A 357 4.81 -10.73 -6.62
C SER A 357 3.86 -11.91 -6.82
N GLY A 358 3.61 -12.64 -5.73
CA GLY A 358 2.74 -13.81 -5.75
C GLY A 358 2.10 -14.15 -4.41
N ILE A 359 1.12 -15.03 -4.48
CA ILE A 359 0.34 -15.47 -3.33
C ILE A 359 0.38 -17.00 -3.25
N MET A 360 0.89 -17.53 -2.15
CA MET A 360 0.84 -18.95 -1.82
C MET A 360 -0.29 -19.26 -0.86
N GLY A 361 -0.98 -20.38 -1.03
CA GLY A 361 -2.14 -20.74 -0.21
C GLY A 361 -3.47 -20.21 -0.76
N LEU A 362 -3.58 -20.03 -2.08
CA LEU A 362 -4.83 -19.71 -2.76
C LEU A 362 -5.83 -20.90 -2.68
N PRO A 363 -7.14 -20.66 -2.85
CA PRO A 363 -8.16 -21.71 -2.80
C PRO A 363 -7.84 -22.91 -3.68
N GLY A 364 -7.93 -24.12 -3.13
CA GLY A 364 -7.61 -25.36 -3.81
C GLY A 364 -6.13 -25.76 -3.76
N THR A 365 -5.30 -25.05 -2.99
CA THR A 365 -3.90 -25.44 -2.77
C THR A 365 -3.83 -26.77 -2.02
N THR A 366 -3.03 -27.71 -2.55
CA THR A 366 -2.64 -28.96 -1.93
C THR A 366 -1.15 -28.93 -1.61
N LEU A 367 -0.63 -29.83 -0.76
CA LEU A 367 0.82 -29.94 -0.51
C LEU A 367 1.63 -30.15 -1.79
N LYS A 368 1.09 -30.92 -2.74
CA LYS A 368 1.74 -31.13 -4.04
C LYS A 368 1.82 -29.83 -4.84
N LEU A 369 0.72 -29.07 -4.92
CA LEU A 369 0.71 -27.79 -5.62
C LEU A 369 1.61 -26.78 -4.94
N LEU A 370 1.63 -26.72 -3.61
CA LEU A 370 2.48 -25.81 -2.85
C LEU A 370 3.97 -26.03 -3.16
N ARG A 371 4.41 -27.29 -3.22
CA ARG A 371 5.78 -27.64 -3.63
C ARG A 371 6.07 -27.22 -5.07
N SER A 372 5.15 -27.52 -5.99
CA SER A 372 5.29 -27.13 -7.40
C SER A 372 5.36 -25.61 -7.57
N GLU A 373 4.56 -24.82 -6.82
CA GLU A 373 4.65 -23.37 -6.81
C GLU A 373 6.01 -22.88 -6.32
N SER A 374 6.55 -23.48 -5.24
CA SER A 374 7.91 -23.14 -4.75
C SER A 374 8.98 -23.41 -5.82
N GLU A 375 8.95 -24.58 -6.46
CA GLU A 375 9.86 -24.93 -7.54
C GLU A 375 9.77 -23.97 -8.72
N ASN A 376 8.56 -23.57 -9.12
CA ASN A 376 8.32 -22.62 -10.20
C ASN A 376 8.87 -21.23 -9.87
N TRP A 377 8.67 -20.74 -8.63
CA TRP A 377 9.24 -19.45 -8.18
C TRP A 377 10.77 -19.45 -8.26
N LEU A 378 11.41 -20.53 -7.87
CA LEU A 378 12.87 -20.68 -7.96
C LEU A 378 13.33 -20.82 -9.42
N ALA A 379 12.58 -21.53 -10.25
CA ALA A 379 12.90 -21.70 -11.67
C ALA A 379 12.85 -20.37 -12.44
N ILE A 380 11.83 -19.53 -12.22
CA ILE A 380 11.80 -18.20 -12.85
C ILE A 380 12.89 -17.28 -12.31
N ALA A 381 13.21 -17.37 -11.02
CA ALA A 381 14.31 -16.62 -10.41
C ALA A 381 15.65 -16.91 -11.12
N GLU A 382 15.91 -18.18 -11.40
CA GLU A 382 17.14 -18.61 -12.09
C GLU A 382 17.10 -18.24 -13.57
N THR A 383 15.97 -18.52 -14.25
CA THR A 383 15.85 -18.33 -15.70
C THR A 383 15.93 -16.86 -16.10
N TYR A 384 15.25 -15.99 -15.36
CA TYR A 384 15.15 -14.55 -15.66
C TYR A 384 15.96 -13.66 -14.70
N ARG A 385 17.03 -14.21 -14.18
CA ARG A 385 17.91 -13.57 -13.17
C ARG A 385 18.44 -12.18 -13.54
N ASP A 386 18.57 -11.89 -14.82
CA ASP A 386 19.06 -10.59 -15.29
C ASP A 386 17.97 -9.51 -15.29
N SER A 387 16.71 -9.93 -15.31
CA SER A 387 15.54 -9.06 -15.28
C SER A 387 14.88 -9.02 -13.90
N ILE A 388 14.70 -10.17 -13.25
CA ILE A 388 14.08 -10.22 -11.92
C ILE A 388 15.06 -9.73 -10.86
N THR A 389 14.69 -8.64 -10.19
CA THR A 389 15.46 -8.05 -9.07
C THR A 389 14.89 -8.40 -7.72
N THR A 390 13.61 -8.67 -7.67
CA THR A 390 12.90 -9.00 -6.42
C THR A 390 11.81 -10.02 -6.68
N ILE A 391 11.71 -11.00 -5.80
CA ILE A 391 10.56 -11.89 -5.69
C ILE A 391 9.92 -11.65 -4.33
N SER A 392 8.63 -11.36 -4.32
CA SER A 392 7.82 -11.17 -3.12
C SER A 392 6.67 -12.15 -3.13
N VAL A 393 6.70 -13.13 -2.24
CA VAL A 393 5.63 -14.12 -2.12
C VAL A 393 5.06 -14.07 -0.70
N ALA A 394 3.75 -14.05 -0.60
CA ALA A 394 3.05 -13.93 0.68
C ALA A 394 1.90 -14.95 0.79
N ALA A 395 1.47 -15.24 2.00
CA ALA A 395 0.17 -15.85 2.23
C ALA A 395 -0.96 -14.86 1.87
N PRO A 396 -2.19 -15.33 1.55
CA PRO A 396 -3.28 -14.45 1.19
C PRO A 396 -3.66 -13.54 2.36
N GLY A 397 -3.73 -12.23 2.08
CA GLY A 397 -4.16 -11.23 3.06
C GLY A 397 -5.67 -11.21 3.22
N ILE A 398 -6.17 -11.68 4.34
CA ILE A 398 -7.61 -11.63 4.64
C ILE A 398 -7.91 -10.28 5.31
N ILE A 399 -8.00 -9.25 4.50
CA ILE A 399 -8.14 -7.85 4.94
C ILE A 399 -9.54 -7.30 4.64
N PRO A 400 -10.07 -6.42 5.49
CA PRO A 400 -11.34 -5.74 5.24
C PRO A 400 -11.41 -5.11 3.85
N GLY A 401 -12.57 -5.24 3.20
CA GLY A 401 -12.78 -4.77 1.83
C GLY A 401 -12.48 -5.80 0.76
N SER A 402 -11.65 -6.80 1.00
CA SER A 402 -11.44 -7.89 0.08
C SER A 402 -12.63 -8.86 0.06
N ARG A 403 -12.83 -9.51 -1.09
CA ARG A 403 -13.88 -10.53 -1.19
C ARG A 403 -13.58 -11.74 -0.30
N MET A 404 -12.31 -12.13 -0.17
CA MET A 404 -11.88 -13.19 0.75
C MET A 404 -12.30 -12.89 2.19
N TYR A 405 -12.12 -11.66 2.65
CA TYR A 405 -12.54 -11.23 3.98
C TYR A 405 -14.05 -11.42 4.18
N TRP A 406 -14.87 -10.91 3.26
CA TRP A 406 -16.34 -10.99 3.41
C TRP A 406 -16.88 -12.40 3.23
N GLU A 407 -16.27 -13.24 2.38
CA GLU A 407 -16.60 -14.66 2.27
C GLU A 407 -16.31 -15.37 3.61
N THR A 408 -15.13 -15.13 4.22
CA THR A 408 -14.76 -15.69 5.53
C THR A 408 -15.65 -15.17 6.65
N TYR A 409 -15.90 -13.87 6.70
CA TYR A 409 -16.81 -13.25 7.65
C TYR A 409 -18.23 -13.87 7.62
N ASN A 410 -18.78 -14.07 6.43
CA ASN A 410 -20.14 -14.59 6.27
C ASN A 410 -20.25 -16.09 6.59
N SER A 411 -19.21 -16.87 6.31
CA SER A 411 -19.26 -18.34 6.51
C SER A 411 -18.86 -18.79 7.91
N HIS A 412 -18.06 -18.00 8.65
CA HIS A 412 -17.51 -18.45 9.94
C HIS A 412 -17.94 -17.60 11.13
N PRO A 413 -18.57 -18.22 12.17
CA PRO A 413 -18.91 -17.50 13.41
C PRO A 413 -17.70 -16.86 14.11
N GLN A 414 -16.51 -17.51 14.05
CA GLN A 414 -15.29 -16.98 14.64
C GLN A 414 -14.83 -15.70 13.91
N ALA A 415 -14.88 -15.69 12.58
CA ALA A 415 -14.53 -14.49 11.82
C ALA A 415 -15.46 -13.31 12.13
N ARG A 416 -16.76 -13.58 12.33
CA ARG A 416 -17.72 -12.57 12.81
C ARG A 416 -17.41 -12.07 14.22
N ALA A 417 -16.97 -12.96 15.12
CA ALA A 417 -16.57 -12.58 16.47
C ALA A 417 -15.28 -11.73 16.50
N TRP A 418 -14.42 -11.87 15.50
CA TRP A 418 -13.19 -11.09 15.35
C TRP A 418 -13.39 -9.79 14.54
N HIS A 419 -14.58 -9.57 13.99
CA HIS A 419 -14.90 -8.33 13.30
C HIS A 419 -15.03 -7.18 14.30
N GLY A 420 -14.22 -6.14 14.13
CA GLY A 420 -14.16 -5.02 15.04
C GLY A 420 -13.14 -3.96 14.60
N GLU A 421 -12.79 -3.06 15.49
CA GLU A 421 -11.81 -2.00 15.22
C GLU A 421 -10.38 -2.53 14.97
N ILE A 422 -10.04 -3.68 15.55
CA ILE A 422 -8.76 -4.37 15.39
C ILE A 422 -9.05 -5.77 14.86
N ILE A 423 -8.55 -6.08 13.68
CA ILE A 423 -8.75 -7.36 13.00
C ILE A 423 -7.51 -8.24 13.19
N PRO A 424 -7.62 -9.45 13.76
CA PRO A 424 -6.51 -10.40 13.88
C PRO A 424 -6.22 -11.05 12.52
N ALA A 425 -5.49 -10.32 11.66
CA ALA A 425 -5.26 -10.68 10.26
C ALA A 425 -4.64 -12.08 10.10
N ARG A 426 -3.68 -12.46 10.97
CA ARG A 426 -3.04 -13.78 10.94
C ARG A 426 -4.04 -14.90 11.22
N ARG A 427 -4.87 -14.76 12.25
CA ARG A 427 -5.91 -15.76 12.60
C ARG A 427 -6.96 -15.91 11.52
N LEU A 428 -7.33 -14.79 10.87
CA LEU A 428 -8.24 -14.83 9.73
C LEU A 428 -7.62 -15.54 8.53
N THR A 429 -6.34 -15.31 8.26
CA THR A 429 -5.61 -16.00 7.20
C THR A 429 -5.50 -17.51 7.49
N GLU A 430 -5.19 -17.88 8.72
CA GLU A 430 -5.16 -19.28 9.16
C GLU A 430 -6.53 -19.97 8.97
N LEU A 431 -7.60 -19.32 9.45
CA LEU A 431 -8.95 -19.81 9.26
C LEU A 431 -9.30 -19.98 7.77
N TYR A 432 -8.98 -18.98 6.95
CA TYR A 432 -9.24 -19.00 5.52
C TYR A 432 -8.49 -20.14 4.81
N ILE A 433 -7.19 -20.31 5.08
CA ILE A 433 -6.37 -21.38 4.48
C ILE A 433 -6.94 -22.73 4.85
N ARG A 434 -7.21 -22.99 6.12
CA ARG A 434 -7.78 -24.26 6.60
C ARG A 434 -9.11 -24.60 5.93
N GLU A 435 -9.94 -23.62 5.63
CA GLU A 435 -11.28 -23.85 5.07
C GLU A 435 -11.29 -23.91 3.53
N ASN A 436 -10.27 -23.39 2.85
CA ASN A 436 -10.26 -23.27 1.40
C ASN A 436 -9.14 -24.06 0.72
N THR A 437 -8.28 -24.73 1.49
CA THR A 437 -7.12 -25.49 0.98
C THR A 437 -7.01 -26.84 1.70
N GLU A 438 -6.08 -27.68 1.24
CA GLU A 438 -5.71 -28.94 1.90
C GLU A 438 -4.40 -28.82 2.71
N VAL A 439 -3.98 -27.59 3.05
CA VAL A 439 -2.75 -27.28 3.76
C VAL A 439 -3.04 -26.38 4.97
N GLU A 440 -2.12 -26.35 5.92
CA GLU A 440 -2.14 -25.42 7.05
C GLU A 440 -1.33 -24.14 6.73
N LEU A 441 -1.58 -23.05 7.48
CA LEU A 441 -0.79 -21.83 7.32
C LEU A 441 0.70 -22.06 7.51
N THR A 442 1.09 -22.95 8.42
CA THR A 442 2.48 -23.33 8.67
C THR A 442 3.15 -24.00 7.46
N ASP A 443 2.40 -24.76 6.66
CA ASP A 443 2.91 -25.34 5.41
C ASP A 443 3.19 -24.26 4.38
N VAL A 444 2.27 -23.27 4.28
CA VAL A 444 2.41 -22.10 3.38
C VAL A 444 3.61 -21.26 3.80
N GLU A 445 3.78 -20.98 5.09
CA GLU A 445 4.92 -20.23 5.63
C GLU A 445 6.24 -20.96 5.39
N ALA A 446 6.26 -22.27 5.54
CA ALA A 446 7.45 -23.09 5.25
C ALA A 446 7.83 -23.02 3.76
N ALA A 447 6.86 -23.08 2.86
CA ALA A 447 7.08 -22.95 1.43
C ALA A 447 7.58 -21.55 1.04
N ILE A 448 7.01 -20.49 1.60
CA ILE A 448 7.46 -19.11 1.41
C ILE A 448 8.92 -18.96 1.90
N ALA A 449 9.25 -19.53 3.06
CA ALA A 449 10.61 -19.50 3.60
C ALA A 449 11.59 -20.29 2.72
N GLU A 450 11.16 -21.38 2.10
CA GLU A 450 11.96 -22.16 1.14
C GLU A 450 12.31 -21.32 -0.09
N VAL A 451 11.30 -20.68 -0.72
CA VAL A 451 11.51 -19.75 -1.83
C VAL A 451 12.46 -18.64 -1.42
N GLY A 452 12.25 -18.07 -0.23
CA GLY A 452 13.10 -17.00 0.30
C GLY A 452 14.56 -17.40 0.42
N ARG A 453 14.84 -18.58 1.01
CA ARG A 453 16.22 -19.11 1.10
C ARG A 453 16.84 -19.32 -0.27
N GLY A 454 16.10 -19.90 -1.23
CA GLY A 454 16.59 -20.11 -2.58
C GLY A 454 16.92 -18.81 -3.30
N VAL A 455 16.00 -17.83 -3.26
CA VAL A 455 16.21 -16.51 -3.88
C VAL A 455 17.39 -15.76 -3.25
N VAL A 456 17.53 -15.79 -1.92
CA VAL A 456 18.67 -15.17 -1.22
C VAL A 456 19.98 -15.84 -1.62
N THR A 457 20.01 -17.17 -1.74
CA THR A 457 21.20 -17.90 -2.19
C THR A 457 21.59 -17.51 -3.62
N LEU A 458 20.64 -17.43 -4.54
CA LEU A 458 20.85 -16.94 -5.91
C LEU A 458 21.35 -15.50 -5.92
N GLY A 459 20.77 -14.65 -5.08
CA GLY A 459 21.16 -13.24 -4.95
C GLY A 459 22.58 -13.07 -4.39
N GLN A 460 22.96 -13.83 -3.37
CA GLN A 460 24.32 -13.79 -2.80
C GLN A 460 25.41 -14.23 -3.80
N GLN A 461 25.11 -15.23 -4.62
CA GLN A 461 26.04 -15.67 -5.66
C GLN A 461 26.30 -14.62 -6.75
N ARG A 462 25.39 -13.66 -6.92
CA ARG A 462 25.37 -12.76 -8.08
C ARG A 462 25.14 -11.28 -7.76
N GLY A 463 24.85 -10.93 -6.51
CA GLY A 463 24.74 -9.55 -6.02
C GLY A 463 23.51 -8.74 -6.48
N ASN A 464 22.51 -9.38 -7.09
CA ASN A 464 21.46 -8.62 -7.79
C ASN A 464 20.00 -9.02 -7.51
N MET A 465 19.70 -10.01 -6.69
CA MET A 465 18.34 -10.47 -6.44
C MET A 465 17.99 -10.50 -4.95
N LYS A 466 16.73 -10.19 -4.64
CA LYS A 466 16.18 -10.15 -3.29
C LYS A 466 14.89 -10.90 -3.13
N PHE A 467 14.63 -11.28 -1.89
CA PHE A 467 13.37 -11.84 -1.46
C PHE A 467 12.65 -10.84 -0.54
N GLY A 468 11.43 -10.46 -0.93
CA GLY A 468 10.51 -9.66 -0.12
C GLY A 468 9.36 -10.52 0.35
N GLY A 469 9.63 -11.52 1.19
CA GLY A 469 8.58 -12.35 1.78
C GLY A 469 7.80 -11.54 2.82
N TYR A 470 6.51 -11.38 2.60
CA TYR A 470 5.61 -10.74 3.55
C TYR A 470 4.92 -11.83 4.38
N MET A 471 5.23 -11.89 5.66
CA MET A 471 4.34 -12.53 6.62
C MET A 471 3.31 -11.48 7.05
N LEU A 472 2.05 -11.72 6.71
CA LEU A 472 0.94 -10.85 7.07
C LEU A 472 0.71 -10.87 8.58
N GLY A 473 0.87 -9.71 9.18
CA GLY A 473 0.68 -9.51 10.62
C GLY A 473 1.93 -9.84 11.45
N GLY A 474 2.18 -9.03 12.47
CA GLY A 474 3.15 -9.34 13.53
C GLY A 474 2.87 -10.73 14.12
N ARG A 475 3.83 -11.33 14.80
CA ARG A 475 3.58 -12.54 15.58
C ARG A 475 2.50 -12.24 16.60
N ASP A 476 1.63 -13.21 16.91
CA ASP A 476 0.59 -13.04 17.95
C ASP A 476 1.16 -12.51 19.28
N GLU A 477 2.43 -12.81 19.56
CA GLU A 477 3.18 -12.29 20.71
C GLU A 477 3.40 -10.77 20.64
N ASP A 478 3.75 -10.24 19.46
CA ASP A 478 3.96 -8.80 19.27
C ASP A 478 2.62 -8.05 19.41
N GLU A 479 1.54 -8.59 18.87
CA GLU A 479 0.20 -8.00 19.01
C GLU A 479 -0.28 -7.95 20.47
N ASN A 480 0.04 -8.95 21.27
CA ASN A 480 -0.31 -8.96 22.71
C ASN A 480 0.46 -7.89 23.48
N VAL A 481 1.76 -7.71 23.21
CA VAL A 481 2.58 -6.66 23.82
C VAL A 481 2.08 -5.26 23.46
N GLU A 482 1.71 -5.07 22.20
CA GLU A 482 1.15 -3.80 21.71
C GLU A 482 -0.21 -3.51 22.33
N ARG A 483 -1.09 -4.52 22.49
CA ARG A 483 -2.38 -4.38 23.20
C ARG A 483 -2.20 -4.03 24.68
N GLU A 484 -1.26 -4.66 25.35
CA GLU A 484 -0.94 -4.34 26.74
C GLU A 484 -0.44 -2.89 26.86
N LEU A 485 0.41 -2.44 25.95
CA LEU A 485 0.85 -1.04 25.89
C LEU A 485 -0.34 -0.09 25.71
N LEU A 486 -1.25 -0.38 24.80
CA LEU A 486 -2.46 0.42 24.56
C LEU A 486 -3.35 0.48 25.82
N ASP A 487 -3.60 -0.67 26.45
CA ASP A 487 -4.40 -0.76 27.68
C ASP A 487 -3.76 0.06 28.82
N ASN A 488 -2.45 0.00 28.97
CA ASN A 488 -1.71 0.78 29.99
C ASN A 488 -1.80 2.29 29.76
N ILE A 489 -1.73 2.76 28.52
CA ILE A 489 -1.91 4.19 28.20
C ILE A 489 -3.38 4.58 28.40
N CYS A 490 -4.33 3.78 27.94
CA CYS A 490 -5.76 4.05 28.12
C CYS A 490 -6.20 4.07 29.58
N ALA A 491 -5.54 3.34 30.47
CA ALA A 491 -5.82 3.37 31.90
C ALA A 491 -5.41 4.71 32.56
N GLN A 492 -4.61 5.53 31.90
CA GLN A 492 -4.19 6.86 32.37
C GLN A 492 -5.09 8.00 31.83
N LEU A 493 -6.00 7.69 30.90
CA LEU A 493 -7.04 8.60 30.37
C LEU A 493 -8.30 8.58 31.25
#